data_224a39ec845d51d3063fef0f6c74a708
#
_entry.id   224a39ec845d51d3063fef0f6c74a708
#
_cell.length_a   1.000
_cell.length_b   1.000
_cell.length_c   1.000
_cell.angle_alpha   90.00
_cell.angle_beta   90.00
_cell.angle_gamma   90.00
#
_symmetry.space_group_name_H-M   'P 1'
#
loop_
_entity.id
_entity.type
_entity.pdbx_description
1 polymer ?
#
loop_
_entity_poly.entity_id
_entity_poly.type
_entity_poly.pdbx_seq_one_letter_code
_entity_poly.pdbx_strand_id
1 'polypeptide(L)'
;MASLKYLWNNRIKFKWFSKSFFISWAKRLLTFSELIKNNKRRIKLVNSGATIAETAEIGIVTINGRKNNLAIGDFSTLGKVEIALHDKVTIGKYVCINDGVVILSASHDILDPLWQHKKAPVVIGDYAWIATNAIILPGVSIGKGAVVGAGAVVRKNVSDYSIVVGN
;
A
#
# COMPACT_ATOMS: atom_id res chain seq x y z
N MET A 1 -4.92 3.69 -7.52
CA MET A 1 -5.92 3.48 -8.58
C MET A 1 -5.17 3.45 -9.90
N ALA A 2 -5.47 2.48 -10.74
CA ALA A 2 -4.85 2.27 -12.03
C ALA A 2 -4.85 3.55 -12.89
N SER A 3 -3.94 3.64 -13.87
CA SER A 3 -3.93 4.80 -14.77
C SER A 3 -5.29 4.99 -15.44
N LEU A 4 -5.67 6.24 -15.73
CA LEU A 4 -6.95 6.52 -16.40
C LEU A 4 -7.08 5.75 -17.73
N LYS A 5 -5.96 5.59 -18.45
CA LYS A 5 -5.91 4.80 -19.70
C LYS A 5 -6.22 3.33 -19.44
N TYR A 6 -5.60 2.74 -18.41
CA TYR A 6 -5.87 1.34 -18.03
C TYR A 6 -7.34 1.14 -17.67
N LEU A 7 -7.88 1.99 -16.82
CA LEU A 7 -9.28 1.91 -16.37
C LEU A 7 -10.28 2.07 -17.53
N TRP A 8 -9.98 2.98 -18.46
CA TRP A 8 -10.80 3.15 -19.66
C TRP A 8 -10.81 1.91 -20.54
N ASN A 9 -9.64 1.33 -20.80
CA ASN A 9 -9.50 0.18 -21.68
C ASN A 9 -10.09 -1.11 -21.08
N ASN A 10 -9.99 -1.27 -19.77
CA ASN A 10 -10.41 -2.50 -19.05
C ASN A 10 -11.76 -2.34 -18.33
N ARG A 11 -12.50 -1.26 -18.59
CA ARG A 11 -13.81 -1.06 -17.97
C ARG A 11 -14.81 -2.14 -18.38
N ILE A 12 -15.60 -2.61 -17.44
CA ILE A 12 -16.73 -3.50 -17.72
C ILE A 12 -17.73 -2.77 -18.63
N LYS A 13 -18.06 -3.38 -19.76
CA LYS A 13 -19.05 -2.88 -20.70
C LYS A 13 -20.37 -3.58 -20.43
N PHE A 14 -21.41 -2.83 -20.22
CA PHE A 14 -22.77 -3.35 -20.06
C PHE A 14 -23.57 -3.11 -21.34
N LYS A 15 -24.64 -3.91 -21.55
CA LYS A 15 -25.59 -3.67 -22.64
C LYS A 15 -26.13 -2.25 -22.54
N TRP A 16 -26.15 -1.53 -23.66
CA TRP A 16 -26.60 -0.15 -23.73
C TRP A 16 -28.02 -0.02 -23.13
N PHE A 17 -28.26 1.05 -22.39
CA PHE A 17 -29.53 1.35 -21.72
C PHE A 17 -30.03 0.31 -20.71
N SER A 18 -29.22 -0.68 -20.31
CA SER A 18 -29.59 -1.56 -19.21
C SER A 18 -29.50 -0.84 -17.83
N LYS A 19 -30.24 -1.33 -16.83
CA LYS A 19 -30.14 -0.84 -15.44
C LYS A 19 -28.70 -0.83 -14.95
N SER A 20 -27.94 -1.89 -15.24
CA SER A 20 -26.51 -2.01 -14.88
C SER A 20 -25.64 -0.98 -15.58
N PHE A 21 -25.96 -0.60 -16.82
CA PHE A 21 -25.30 0.48 -17.55
C PHE A 21 -25.45 1.82 -16.81
N PHE A 22 -26.68 2.22 -16.46
CA PHE A 22 -26.92 3.49 -15.78
C PHE A 22 -26.31 3.53 -14.37
N ILE A 23 -26.46 2.45 -13.59
CA ILE A 23 -25.82 2.34 -12.26
C ILE A 23 -24.30 2.46 -12.36
N SER A 24 -23.69 1.77 -13.32
CA SER A 24 -22.24 1.82 -13.51
C SER A 24 -21.74 3.22 -13.88
N TRP A 25 -22.46 3.93 -14.77
CA TRP A 25 -22.11 5.29 -15.15
C TRP A 25 -22.33 6.29 -14.01
N ALA A 26 -23.43 6.18 -13.26
CA ALA A 26 -23.66 7.01 -12.07
C ALA A 26 -22.52 6.83 -11.04
N LYS A 27 -22.13 5.59 -10.74
CA LYS A 27 -20.99 5.32 -9.85
C LYS A 27 -19.69 5.94 -10.37
N ARG A 28 -19.39 5.80 -11.66
CA ARG A 28 -18.19 6.41 -12.28
C ARG A 28 -18.17 7.93 -12.14
N LEU A 29 -19.30 8.58 -12.36
CA LEU A 29 -19.41 10.04 -12.20
C LEU A 29 -19.19 10.47 -10.74
N LEU A 30 -19.82 9.79 -9.79
CA LEU A 30 -19.70 10.08 -8.36
C LEU A 30 -18.27 9.88 -7.84
N THR A 31 -17.57 8.84 -8.32
CA THR A 31 -16.22 8.52 -7.86
C THR A 31 -15.12 9.15 -8.69
N PHE A 32 -15.45 9.90 -9.75
CA PHE A 32 -14.47 10.42 -10.72
C PHE A 32 -13.46 11.38 -10.10
N SER A 33 -13.91 12.26 -9.19
CA SER A 33 -13.03 13.20 -8.51
C SER A 33 -12.00 12.50 -7.63
N GLU A 34 -12.40 11.45 -6.92
CA GLU A 34 -11.49 10.66 -6.08
C GLU A 34 -10.50 9.84 -6.93
N LEU A 35 -10.97 9.30 -8.03
CA LEU A 35 -10.15 8.63 -9.03
C LEU A 35 -9.02 9.53 -9.55
N ILE A 36 -9.34 10.77 -9.89
CA ILE A 36 -8.32 11.75 -10.33
C ILE A 36 -7.33 12.07 -9.21
N LYS A 37 -7.81 12.29 -7.98
CA LYS A 37 -6.95 12.58 -6.83
C LYS A 37 -5.96 11.43 -6.57
N ASN A 38 -6.44 10.18 -6.53
CA ASN A 38 -5.60 9.00 -6.30
C ASN A 38 -4.55 8.83 -7.41
N ASN A 39 -4.94 9.02 -8.67
CA ASN A 39 -4.00 8.97 -9.80
C ASN A 39 -2.95 10.09 -9.72
N LYS A 40 -3.33 11.32 -9.35
CA LYS A 40 -2.38 12.42 -9.11
C LYS A 40 -1.39 12.09 -7.98
N ARG A 41 -1.86 11.48 -6.87
CA ARG A 41 -0.98 11.05 -5.76
C ARG A 41 0.04 10.02 -6.25
N ARG A 42 -0.39 9.01 -7.01
CA ARG A 42 0.49 8.02 -7.60
C ARG A 42 1.55 8.66 -8.51
N ILE A 43 1.14 9.50 -9.45
CA ILE A 43 2.04 10.19 -10.38
C ILE A 43 3.05 11.05 -9.61
N LYS A 44 2.61 11.79 -8.59
CA LYS A 44 3.50 12.60 -7.75
C LYS A 44 4.59 11.76 -7.09
N LEU A 45 4.24 10.58 -6.57
CA LEU A 45 5.22 9.67 -5.94
C LEU A 45 6.18 9.08 -6.96
N VAL A 46 5.69 8.67 -8.13
CA VAL A 46 6.55 8.17 -9.23
C VAL A 46 7.53 9.25 -9.70
N ASN A 47 7.05 10.47 -9.91
CA ASN A 47 7.91 11.60 -10.29
C ASN A 47 8.94 11.97 -9.20
N SER A 48 8.68 11.57 -7.96
CA SER A 48 9.62 11.75 -6.83
C SER A 48 10.55 10.54 -6.65
N GLY A 49 10.57 9.58 -7.57
CA GLY A 49 11.48 8.45 -7.62
C GLY A 49 10.93 7.11 -7.12
N ALA A 50 9.67 7.04 -6.65
CA ALA A 50 9.07 5.76 -6.27
C ALA A 50 8.76 4.88 -7.49
N THR A 51 8.91 3.57 -7.35
CA THR A 51 8.52 2.58 -8.36
C THR A 51 7.11 2.06 -8.04
N ILE A 52 6.08 2.55 -8.74
CA ILE A 52 4.69 2.19 -8.46
C ILE A 52 4.01 1.73 -9.74
N ALA A 53 3.47 0.50 -9.73
CA ALA A 53 2.75 -0.06 -10.87
C ALA A 53 1.57 0.82 -11.29
N GLU A 54 1.23 0.81 -12.58
CA GLU A 54 0.11 1.60 -13.11
C GLU A 54 -1.25 1.19 -12.55
N THR A 55 -1.37 -0.05 -12.14
CA THR A 55 -2.60 -0.64 -11.61
C THR A 55 -2.75 -0.48 -10.09
N ALA A 56 -1.72 0.03 -9.40
CA ALA A 56 -1.78 0.24 -7.96
C ALA A 56 -2.68 1.43 -7.58
N GLU A 57 -3.46 1.25 -6.51
CA GLU A 57 -4.33 2.27 -5.95
C GLU A 57 -3.68 2.94 -4.75
N ILE A 58 -3.44 4.25 -4.84
CA ILE A 58 -2.77 5.01 -3.79
C ILE A 58 -3.75 5.99 -3.15
N GLY A 59 -4.19 5.67 -1.93
CA GLY A 59 -5.03 6.54 -1.11
C GLY A 59 -4.24 7.71 -0.51
N ILE A 60 -4.48 8.03 0.74
CA ILE A 60 -3.78 9.10 1.46
C ILE A 60 -2.52 8.52 2.09
N VAL A 61 -1.39 8.60 1.39
CA VAL A 61 -0.12 8.07 1.90
C VAL A 61 0.78 9.20 2.36
N THR A 62 1.16 9.17 3.65
CA THR A 62 2.15 10.06 4.25
C THR A 62 3.51 9.38 4.21
N ILE A 63 4.49 9.99 3.56
CA ILE A 63 5.82 9.39 3.38
C ILE A 63 6.90 10.31 3.96
N ASN A 64 7.63 9.80 4.93
CA ASN A 64 8.81 10.40 5.50
C ASN A 64 10.06 9.68 4.98
N GLY A 65 10.97 10.38 4.31
CA GLY A 65 12.20 9.82 3.75
C GLY A 65 12.26 9.80 2.23
N ARG A 66 13.17 8.99 1.67
CA ARG A 66 13.50 8.96 0.23
C ARG A 66 12.50 8.10 -0.54
N LYS A 67 11.75 8.70 -1.48
CA LYS A 67 10.71 8.03 -2.26
C LYS A 67 11.25 6.92 -3.18
N ASN A 68 12.52 6.99 -3.60
CA ASN A 68 13.17 5.93 -4.38
C ASN A 68 13.36 4.60 -3.61
N ASN A 69 13.15 4.61 -2.30
CA ASN A 69 13.12 3.41 -1.48
C ASN A 69 11.76 2.69 -1.49
N LEU A 70 10.74 3.22 -2.19
CA LEU A 70 9.40 2.64 -2.25
C LEU A 70 9.16 1.92 -3.57
N ALA A 71 8.76 0.64 -3.47
CA ALA A 71 8.25 -0.13 -4.61
C ALA A 71 6.87 -0.71 -4.28
N ILE A 72 5.90 -0.57 -5.22
CA ILE A 72 4.54 -1.09 -5.07
C ILE A 72 4.14 -1.82 -6.35
N GLY A 73 3.76 -3.09 -6.21
CA GLY A 73 3.37 -3.97 -7.30
C GLY A 73 1.93 -3.77 -7.81
N ASP A 74 1.61 -4.52 -8.86
CA ASP A 74 0.33 -4.43 -9.57
C ASP A 74 -0.87 -4.78 -8.68
N PHE A 75 -1.98 -4.10 -8.90
CA PHE A 75 -3.29 -4.33 -8.25
C PHE A 75 -3.25 -4.22 -6.72
N SER A 76 -2.22 -3.61 -6.16
CA SER A 76 -2.14 -3.36 -4.72
C SER A 76 -2.85 -2.06 -4.35
N THR A 77 -3.53 -2.08 -3.21
CA THR A 77 -4.34 -0.96 -2.72
C THR A 77 -3.84 -0.50 -1.36
N LEU A 78 -3.54 0.78 -1.24
CA LEU A 78 -3.17 1.44 0.01
C LEU A 78 -4.24 2.46 0.38
N GLY A 79 -4.78 2.35 1.58
CA GLY A 79 -5.70 3.33 2.16
C GLY A 79 -4.99 4.57 2.71
N LYS A 80 -5.35 5.00 3.92
CA LYS A 80 -4.65 6.05 4.66
C LYS A 80 -3.48 5.42 5.42
N VAL A 81 -2.26 5.49 4.87
CA VAL A 81 -1.07 4.77 5.36
C VAL A 81 0.07 5.72 5.63
N GLU A 82 0.84 5.47 6.70
CA GLU A 82 2.09 6.16 6.99
C GLU A 82 3.28 5.24 6.71
N ILE A 83 4.29 5.74 5.97
CA ILE A 83 5.49 4.98 5.63
C ILE A 83 6.75 5.81 5.92
N ALA A 84 7.58 5.32 6.87
CA ALA A 84 8.90 5.87 7.13
C ALA A 84 9.95 5.18 6.24
N LEU A 85 10.36 5.85 5.16
CA LEU A 85 11.29 5.35 4.13
C LEU A 85 12.75 5.70 4.44
N HIS A 86 13.26 5.25 5.57
CA HIS A 86 14.69 5.36 5.90
C HIS A 86 15.51 4.25 5.24
N ASP A 87 14.87 3.12 4.92
CA ASP A 87 15.37 2.01 4.10
C ASP A 87 14.28 1.56 3.14
N LYS A 88 14.56 0.52 2.32
CA LYS A 88 13.65 0.01 1.29
C LYS A 88 12.36 -0.54 1.89
N VAL A 89 11.24 -0.18 1.27
CA VAL A 89 9.92 -0.78 1.51
C VAL A 89 9.40 -1.32 0.19
N THR A 90 9.21 -2.62 0.12
CA THR A 90 8.72 -3.31 -1.07
C THR A 90 7.36 -3.93 -0.78
N ILE A 91 6.35 -3.54 -1.55
CA ILE A 91 4.99 -4.06 -1.47
C ILE A 91 4.73 -4.84 -2.77
N GLY A 92 4.39 -6.10 -2.64
CA GLY A 92 4.13 -7.02 -3.75
C GLY A 92 2.87 -6.68 -4.54
N LYS A 93 2.37 -7.65 -5.30
CA LYS A 93 1.16 -7.55 -6.12
C LYS A 93 -0.08 -8.00 -5.33
N TYR A 94 -1.23 -7.43 -5.66
CA TYR A 94 -2.53 -7.79 -5.04
C TYR A 94 -2.53 -7.64 -3.50
N VAL A 95 -1.70 -6.75 -2.96
CA VAL A 95 -1.63 -6.47 -1.53
C VAL A 95 -2.74 -5.47 -1.14
N CYS A 96 -3.42 -5.74 -0.04
CA CYS A 96 -4.37 -4.80 0.54
C CYS A 96 -3.84 -4.25 1.86
N ILE A 97 -3.64 -2.93 1.93
CA ILE A 97 -3.22 -2.23 3.15
C ILE A 97 -4.31 -1.25 3.55
N ASN A 98 -4.96 -1.53 4.68
CA ASN A 98 -6.08 -0.74 5.20
C ASN A 98 -5.61 0.58 5.85
N ASP A 99 -6.59 1.38 6.25
CA ASP A 99 -6.37 2.68 6.88
C ASP A 99 -5.66 2.56 8.24
N GLY A 100 -4.84 3.55 8.57
CA GLY A 100 -4.13 3.67 9.82
C GLY A 100 -2.90 2.78 9.95
N VAL A 101 -2.57 2.00 8.92
CA VAL A 101 -1.35 1.18 8.93
C VAL A 101 -0.11 2.06 8.93
N VAL A 102 0.87 1.69 9.77
CA VAL A 102 2.18 2.34 9.87
C VAL A 102 3.27 1.34 9.48
N ILE A 103 4.13 1.71 8.52
CA ILE A 103 5.27 0.90 8.08
C ILE A 103 6.55 1.65 8.41
N LEU A 104 7.37 1.06 9.26
CA LEU A 104 8.63 1.65 9.72
C LEU A 104 9.82 0.88 9.17
N SER A 105 10.71 1.52 8.44
CA SER A 105 11.97 0.93 7.98
C SER A 105 13.19 1.41 8.78
N ALA A 106 12.98 2.08 9.91
CA ALA A 106 14.01 2.43 10.86
C ALA A 106 13.45 2.54 12.27
N SER A 107 14.33 2.35 13.26
CA SER A 107 14.13 2.61 14.67
C SER A 107 15.42 3.13 15.28
N HIS A 108 15.44 3.42 16.56
CA HIS A 108 16.67 3.70 17.28
C HIS A 108 17.23 2.43 17.91
N ASP A 109 18.57 2.34 17.98
CA ASP A 109 19.22 1.29 18.75
C ASP A 109 19.13 1.64 20.24
N ILE A 110 18.35 0.87 20.99
CA ILE A 110 18.14 1.09 22.43
C ILE A 110 19.38 0.81 23.28
N LEU A 111 20.38 0.12 22.73
CA LEU A 111 21.63 -0.19 23.40
C LEU A 111 22.72 0.86 23.08
N ASP A 112 22.47 1.75 22.14
CA ASP A 112 23.40 2.83 21.80
C ASP A 112 23.07 4.09 22.60
N PRO A 113 24.00 4.59 23.44
CA PRO A 113 23.79 5.83 24.19
C PRO A 113 23.48 7.07 23.34
N LEU A 114 23.88 7.06 22.06
CA LEU A 114 23.62 8.14 21.09
C LEU A 114 22.34 7.91 20.28
N TRP A 115 21.56 6.87 20.59
CA TRP A 115 20.30 6.54 19.89
C TRP A 115 20.44 6.48 18.37
N GLN A 116 21.53 5.88 17.88
CA GLN A 116 21.76 5.80 16.43
C GLN A 116 20.60 5.09 15.73
N HIS A 117 20.34 5.53 14.49
CA HIS A 117 19.30 4.94 13.68
C HIS A 117 19.70 3.56 13.18
N LYS A 118 18.91 2.56 13.55
CA LYS A 118 18.98 1.20 13.01
C LYS A 118 17.96 1.05 11.90
N LYS A 119 18.45 0.94 10.65
CA LYS A 119 17.62 0.83 9.45
C LYS A 119 17.56 -0.63 9.00
N ALA A 120 16.40 -1.04 8.53
CA ALA A 120 16.23 -2.35 7.94
C ALA A 120 15.04 -2.35 6.96
N PRO A 121 15.15 -3.04 5.81
CA PRO A 121 14.10 -3.04 4.80
C PRO A 121 12.85 -3.77 5.29
N VAL A 122 11.70 -3.39 4.75
CA VAL A 122 10.42 -4.07 4.96
C VAL A 122 9.95 -4.65 3.63
N VAL A 123 9.53 -5.91 3.65
CA VAL A 123 8.98 -6.60 2.48
C VAL A 123 7.58 -7.10 2.79
N ILE A 124 6.62 -6.80 1.93
CA ILE A 124 5.25 -7.32 2.00
C ILE A 124 5.02 -8.15 0.74
N GLY A 125 4.83 -9.45 0.90
CA GLY A 125 4.67 -10.41 -0.18
C GLY A 125 3.33 -10.26 -0.91
N ASP A 126 3.24 -10.87 -2.08
CA ASP A 126 2.03 -10.84 -2.91
C ASP A 126 0.81 -11.37 -2.16
N TYR A 127 -0.36 -10.81 -2.43
CA TYR A 127 -1.65 -11.20 -1.83
C TYR A 127 -1.74 -11.04 -0.31
N ALA A 128 -0.79 -10.35 0.33
CA ALA A 128 -0.88 -10.08 1.76
C ALA A 128 -1.99 -9.07 2.08
N TRP A 129 -2.60 -9.23 3.25
CA TRP A 129 -3.57 -8.28 3.78
C TRP A 129 -3.10 -7.71 5.11
N ILE A 130 -2.91 -6.40 5.16
CA ILE A 130 -2.53 -5.66 6.37
C ILE A 130 -3.77 -4.89 6.83
N ALA A 131 -4.37 -5.36 7.92
CA ALA A 131 -5.61 -4.79 8.43
C ALA A 131 -5.38 -3.46 9.16
N THR A 132 -6.48 -2.77 9.45
CA THR A 132 -6.54 -1.42 10.01
C THR A 132 -5.66 -1.25 11.26
N ASN A 133 -4.92 -0.13 11.32
CA ASN A 133 -4.08 0.26 12.45
C ASN A 133 -2.95 -0.72 12.81
N ALA A 134 -2.58 -1.64 11.94
CA ALA A 134 -1.42 -2.49 12.15
C ALA A 134 -0.11 -1.69 12.01
N ILE A 135 0.93 -2.11 12.74
CA ILE A 135 2.26 -1.51 12.71
C ILE A 135 3.28 -2.56 12.29
N ILE A 136 4.02 -2.29 11.21
CA ILE A 136 5.08 -3.16 10.72
C ILE A 136 6.43 -2.54 11.09
N LEU A 137 7.22 -3.26 11.89
CA LEU A 137 8.51 -2.78 12.38
C LEU A 137 9.65 -3.04 11.38
N PRO A 138 10.80 -2.34 11.54
CA PRO A 138 11.95 -2.46 10.64
C PRO A 138 12.46 -3.90 10.53
N GLY A 139 12.83 -4.32 9.33
CA GLY A 139 13.39 -5.64 9.04
C GLY A 139 12.38 -6.76 8.88
N VAL A 140 11.08 -6.46 8.99
CA VAL A 140 10.03 -7.49 8.89
C VAL A 140 9.75 -7.83 7.42
N SER A 141 9.66 -9.13 7.15
CA SER A 141 9.13 -9.69 5.92
C SER A 141 7.79 -10.35 6.17
N ILE A 142 6.75 -9.87 5.50
CA ILE A 142 5.40 -10.48 5.49
C ILE A 142 5.32 -11.41 4.28
N GLY A 143 5.02 -12.66 4.52
CA GLY A 143 4.94 -13.69 3.48
C GLY A 143 3.76 -13.51 2.52
N LYS A 144 3.81 -14.26 1.41
CA LYS A 144 2.74 -14.29 0.41
C LYS A 144 1.42 -14.73 1.03
N GLY A 145 0.35 -14.01 0.73
CA GLY A 145 -0.99 -14.36 1.22
C GLY A 145 -1.15 -14.31 2.75
N ALA A 146 -0.18 -13.75 3.47
CA ALA A 146 -0.28 -13.60 4.91
C ALA A 146 -1.28 -12.50 5.30
N VAL A 147 -1.88 -12.65 6.49
CA VAL A 147 -2.82 -11.68 7.04
C VAL A 147 -2.27 -11.12 8.35
N VAL A 148 -2.17 -9.80 8.42
CA VAL A 148 -1.86 -9.07 9.65
C VAL A 148 -3.15 -8.48 10.19
N GLY A 149 -3.58 -8.94 11.37
CA GLY A 149 -4.82 -8.51 12.00
C GLY A 149 -4.81 -7.05 12.43
N ALA A 150 -6.00 -6.50 12.64
CA ALA A 150 -6.15 -5.10 13.02
C ALA A 150 -5.44 -4.80 14.35
N GLY A 151 -4.72 -3.67 14.40
CA GLY A 151 -3.97 -3.23 15.57
C GLY A 151 -2.75 -4.08 15.93
N ALA A 152 -2.38 -5.07 15.12
CA ALA A 152 -1.23 -5.91 15.40
C ALA A 152 0.10 -5.14 15.25
N VAL A 153 1.06 -5.42 16.13
CA VAL A 153 2.44 -4.89 16.04
C VAL A 153 3.38 -6.01 15.63
N VAL A 154 3.77 -6.02 14.37
CA VAL A 154 4.58 -7.09 13.78
C VAL A 154 6.06 -6.79 13.95
N ARG A 155 6.74 -7.63 14.74
CA ARG A 155 8.17 -7.51 15.10
C ARG A 155 9.05 -8.60 14.50
N LYS A 156 8.45 -9.66 13.94
CA LYS A 156 9.12 -10.82 13.37
C LYS A 156 8.55 -11.12 12.00
N ASN A 157 9.31 -11.84 11.19
CA ASN A 157 8.84 -12.30 9.90
C ASN A 157 7.58 -13.15 10.04
N VAL A 158 6.64 -12.97 9.12
CA VAL A 158 5.40 -13.74 9.02
C VAL A 158 5.51 -14.67 7.83
N SER A 159 5.28 -15.95 8.04
CA SER A 159 5.34 -16.95 6.98
C SER A 159 4.22 -16.78 5.95
N ASP A 160 4.41 -17.38 4.78
CA ASP A 160 3.38 -17.40 3.73
C ASP A 160 2.07 -17.99 4.28
N TYR A 161 0.96 -17.41 3.87
CA TYR A 161 -0.41 -17.84 4.21
C TYR A 161 -0.72 -17.93 5.72
N SER A 162 0.10 -17.28 6.55
CA SER A 162 -0.09 -17.24 8.00
C SER A 162 -0.93 -16.04 8.43
N ILE A 163 -1.57 -16.17 9.59
CA ILE A 163 -2.31 -15.07 10.22
C ILE A 163 -1.59 -14.67 11.51
N VAL A 164 -1.29 -13.40 11.66
CA VAL A 164 -0.71 -12.83 12.89
C VAL A 164 -1.64 -11.78 13.47
N VAL A 165 -1.84 -11.82 14.79
CA VAL A 165 -2.68 -10.89 15.55
C VAL A 165 -1.99 -10.50 16.84
N GLY A 166 -2.32 -9.30 17.37
CA GLY A 166 -1.78 -8.80 18.63
C GLY A 166 -0.32 -8.31 18.53
N ASN A 167 0.41 -8.43 19.63
CA ASN A 167 1.78 -7.93 19.81
C ASN A 167 2.77 -9.07 20.00
#